data_fabe8f23edfe2909efc8a2b900bbfee9
#
_entry.id   fabe8f23edfe2909efc8a2b900bbfee9
#
_cell.length_a   1.000
_cell.length_b   1.000
_cell.length_c   1.000
_cell.angle_alpha   90.00
_cell.angle_beta   90.00
_cell.angle_gamma   90.00
#
_symmetry.space_group_name_H-M   'P 1'
#
loop_
_entity.id
_entity.type
_entity.pdbx_description
1 polymer ?
#
loop_
_entity_poly.entity_id
_entity_poly.type
_entity_poly.pdbx_seq_one_letter_code
_entity_poly.pdbx_strand_id
1 'polypeptide(L)'
;FYNVPARKKFLKSERTESSRINTMIGKLALANPDISFTLINNGRTVIETPGNGRLMDVISALYGVKVTGEMLEVESEGEDSVMTGMISKPSLLKSSRQNQTIIINRRVVESAVVTKAVDNAYHSLLPKNGYPIMVLTFTLPPESIDVNVHPQKREIKFDDEQKIFRLVYHAVLNTLTSQSAPDSIVKDMIKE
;
A
#
# COMPACT_ATOMS: atom_id res chain seq x y z
N PHE A 1 16.01 26.27 -1.31
CA PHE A 1 17.02 26.44 -2.38
C PHE A 1 17.88 27.70 -2.23
N TYR A 2 17.74 28.45 -1.14
CA TYR A 2 18.54 29.67 -0.88
C TYR A 2 20.04 29.36 -0.99
N ASN A 3 20.52 28.29 -0.36
CA ASN A 3 21.94 27.88 -0.36
C ASN A 3 22.38 27.03 -1.56
N VAL A 4 21.45 26.65 -2.45
CA VAL A 4 21.72 25.79 -3.61
C VAL A 4 20.92 26.23 -4.83
N PRO A 5 21.08 27.48 -5.30
CA PRO A 5 20.25 28.03 -6.38
C PRO A 5 20.33 27.25 -7.68
N ALA A 6 21.47 26.59 -7.96
CA ALA A 6 21.63 25.74 -9.13
C ALA A 6 20.64 24.54 -9.15
N ARG A 7 20.16 24.08 -7.99
CA ARG A 7 19.15 23.02 -7.90
C ARG A 7 17.72 23.50 -8.14
N LYS A 8 17.47 24.81 -8.05
CA LYS A 8 16.14 25.38 -8.30
C LYS A 8 15.60 25.06 -9.69
N LYS A 9 16.48 24.97 -10.68
CA LYS A 9 16.12 24.61 -12.07
C LYS A 9 15.53 23.21 -12.23
N PHE A 10 15.73 22.31 -11.26
CA PHE A 10 15.20 20.95 -11.27
C PHE A 10 13.82 20.83 -10.61
N LEU A 11 13.34 21.89 -9.94
CA LEU A 11 11.99 21.92 -9.41
C LEU A 11 10.99 21.91 -10.57
N LYS A 12 9.96 21.13 -10.41
CA LYS A 12 8.78 21.13 -11.26
C LYS A 12 7.88 22.34 -10.92
N SER A 13 6.69 22.37 -11.50
CA SER A 13 5.70 23.38 -11.10
C SER A 13 5.35 23.24 -9.62
N GLU A 14 4.98 24.33 -8.96
CA GLU A 14 4.57 24.33 -7.54
C GLU A 14 3.48 23.29 -7.27
N ARG A 15 2.51 23.15 -8.18
CA ARG A 15 1.45 22.16 -8.11
C ARG A 15 2.01 20.73 -8.12
N THR A 16 3.01 20.45 -8.96
CA THR A 16 3.64 19.13 -9.04
C THR A 16 4.44 18.82 -7.78
N GLU A 17 5.20 19.79 -7.27
CA GLU A 17 5.97 19.58 -6.04
C GLU A 17 5.05 19.39 -4.82
N SER A 18 3.98 20.20 -4.71
CA SER A 18 2.96 20.02 -3.66
C SER A 18 2.32 18.62 -3.72
N SER A 19 1.96 18.16 -4.92
CA SER A 19 1.40 16.80 -5.09
C SER A 19 2.36 15.71 -4.65
N ARG A 20 3.65 15.85 -4.95
CA ARG A 20 4.69 14.89 -4.51
C ARG A 20 4.87 14.88 -3.00
N ILE A 21 4.86 16.07 -2.38
CA ILE A 21 4.95 16.19 -0.92
C ILE A 21 3.75 15.54 -0.26
N ASN A 22 2.54 15.81 -0.74
CA ASN A 22 1.31 15.21 -0.23
C ASN A 22 1.37 13.67 -0.31
N THR A 23 1.80 13.14 -1.46
CA THR A 23 1.95 11.68 -1.66
C THR A 23 2.98 11.09 -0.71
N MET A 24 4.13 11.75 -0.52
CA MET A 24 5.19 11.29 0.39
C MET A 24 4.72 11.28 1.84
N ILE A 25 4.13 12.38 2.33
CA ILE A 25 3.61 12.47 3.70
C ILE A 25 2.48 11.46 3.92
N GLY A 26 1.59 11.29 2.95
CA GLY A 26 0.55 10.26 3.01
C GLY A 26 1.13 8.85 3.16
N LYS A 27 2.16 8.50 2.40
CA LYS A 27 2.83 7.19 2.52
C LYS A 27 3.55 7.02 3.86
N LEU A 28 4.16 8.09 4.40
CA LEU A 28 4.75 8.06 5.74
C LEU A 28 3.70 7.85 6.83
N ALA A 29 2.53 8.49 6.71
CA ALA A 29 1.44 8.29 7.65
C ALA A 29 0.90 6.85 7.61
N LEU A 30 0.77 6.26 6.41
CA LEU A 30 0.37 4.86 6.25
C LEU A 30 1.39 3.88 6.86
N ALA A 31 2.69 4.21 6.83
CA ALA A 31 3.74 3.41 7.43
C ALA A 31 3.86 3.57 8.95
N ASN A 32 3.27 4.63 9.52
CA ASN A 32 3.34 4.96 10.94
C ASN A 32 1.97 5.42 11.45
N PRO A 33 0.99 4.51 11.51
CA PRO A 33 -0.37 4.85 11.94
C PRO A 33 -0.47 5.29 13.40
N ASP A 34 0.56 4.99 14.19
CA ASP A 34 0.76 5.41 15.59
C ASP A 34 1.25 6.86 15.73
N ILE A 35 1.60 7.52 14.64
CA ILE A 35 2.05 8.92 14.61
C ILE A 35 0.98 9.80 13.97
N SER A 36 0.63 10.90 14.64
CA SER A 36 -0.23 11.94 14.05
C SER A 36 0.57 12.79 13.08
N PHE A 37 0.03 12.95 11.87
CA PHE A 37 0.60 13.82 10.83
C PHE A 37 -0.37 14.95 10.50
N THR A 38 0.13 16.18 10.49
CA THR A 38 -0.60 17.34 9.99
C THR A 38 0.24 18.00 8.91
N LEU A 39 -0.30 18.09 7.70
CA LEU A 39 0.31 18.84 6.59
C LEU A 39 -0.53 20.06 6.25
N ILE A 40 0.09 21.23 6.37
CA ILE A 40 -0.53 22.51 6.02
C ILE A 40 0.14 23.05 4.76
N ASN A 41 -0.65 23.41 3.76
CA ASN A 41 -0.18 24.05 2.53
C ASN A 41 -1.00 25.32 2.27
N ASN A 42 -0.31 26.46 2.14
CA ASN A 42 -0.92 27.79 1.92
C ASN A 42 -2.03 28.08 2.95
N GLY A 43 -1.79 27.79 4.24
CA GLY A 43 -2.72 28.04 5.34
C GLY A 43 -3.91 27.08 5.41
N ARG A 44 -3.95 26.03 4.58
CA ARG A 44 -5.01 25.01 4.57
C ARG A 44 -4.44 23.66 5.00
N THR A 45 -5.13 22.98 5.90
CA THR A 45 -4.80 21.60 6.25
C THR A 45 -5.14 20.67 5.07
N VAL A 46 -4.13 19.97 4.57
CA VAL A 46 -4.21 19.05 3.43
C VAL A 46 -4.25 17.61 3.87
N ILE A 47 -3.50 17.27 4.92
CA ILE A 47 -3.47 15.95 5.55
C ILE A 47 -3.58 16.15 7.04
N GLU A 48 -4.42 15.35 7.69
CA GLU A 48 -4.51 15.24 9.14
C GLU A 48 -4.85 13.81 9.51
N THR A 49 -3.95 13.15 10.25
CA THR A 49 -4.13 11.75 10.69
C THR A 49 -4.13 11.66 12.21
N PRO A 50 -4.90 10.73 12.80
CA PRO A 50 -5.14 10.72 14.25
C PRO A 50 -3.96 10.22 15.08
N GLY A 51 -3.05 9.38 14.51
CA GLY A 51 -1.94 8.80 15.27
C GLY A 51 -2.37 7.80 16.36
N ASN A 52 -3.47 7.08 16.11
CA ASN A 52 -4.08 6.14 17.05
C ASN A 52 -3.71 4.67 16.82
N GLY A 53 -2.77 4.40 15.92
CA GLY A 53 -2.31 3.05 15.56
C GLY A 53 -3.23 2.30 14.60
N ARG A 54 -4.34 2.87 14.16
CA ARG A 54 -5.33 2.21 13.30
C ARG A 54 -5.12 2.59 11.84
N LEU A 55 -4.61 1.65 11.04
CA LEU A 55 -4.35 1.87 9.60
C LEU A 55 -5.60 2.34 8.84
N MET A 56 -6.77 1.80 9.17
CA MET A 56 -8.02 2.17 8.52
C MET A 56 -8.38 3.64 8.72
N ASP A 57 -8.10 4.21 9.89
CA ASP A 57 -8.36 5.61 10.17
C ASP A 57 -7.41 6.53 9.37
N VAL A 58 -6.16 6.08 9.15
CA VAL A 58 -5.23 6.77 8.24
C VAL A 58 -5.71 6.69 6.79
N ILE A 59 -6.17 5.52 6.33
CA ILE A 59 -6.76 5.34 5.00
C ILE A 59 -7.98 6.25 4.82
N SER A 60 -8.85 6.32 5.84
CA SER A 60 -10.01 7.22 5.84
C SER A 60 -9.62 8.69 5.71
N ALA A 61 -8.61 9.11 6.46
CA ALA A 61 -8.10 10.49 6.43
C ALA A 61 -7.49 10.88 5.09
N LEU A 62 -6.78 9.94 4.43
CA LEU A 62 -6.07 10.22 3.17
C LEU A 62 -6.95 10.05 1.92
N TYR A 63 -7.83 9.05 1.92
CA TYR A 63 -8.57 8.64 0.72
C TYR A 63 -10.09 8.82 0.85
N GLY A 64 -10.57 9.14 2.04
CA GLY A 64 -11.97 9.37 2.35
C GLY A 64 -12.72 8.15 2.86
N VAL A 65 -13.77 8.39 3.66
CA VAL A 65 -14.59 7.36 4.32
C VAL A 65 -15.22 6.37 3.33
N LYS A 66 -15.61 6.83 2.12
CA LYS A 66 -16.17 5.93 1.10
C LYS A 66 -15.19 4.85 0.64
N VAL A 67 -13.89 5.14 0.67
CA VAL A 67 -12.86 4.17 0.30
C VAL A 67 -12.74 3.07 1.35
N THR A 68 -12.88 3.40 2.63
CA THR A 68 -12.72 2.40 3.71
C THR A 68 -13.75 1.26 3.62
N GLY A 69 -14.98 1.53 3.20
CA GLY A 69 -16.01 0.50 2.95
C GLY A 69 -15.71 -0.45 1.79
N GLU A 70 -14.76 -0.08 0.93
CA GLU A 70 -14.32 -0.87 -0.22
C GLU A 70 -12.93 -1.49 0.00
N MET A 71 -12.38 -1.43 1.21
CA MET A 71 -11.11 -2.05 1.56
C MET A 71 -11.31 -3.43 2.19
N LEU A 72 -10.42 -4.33 1.88
CA LEU A 72 -10.35 -5.69 2.41
C LEU A 72 -9.04 -5.86 3.17
N GLU A 73 -9.12 -6.49 4.31
CA GLU A 73 -7.93 -6.87 5.07
C GLU A 73 -7.27 -8.08 4.44
N VAL A 74 -5.96 -8.02 4.32
CA VAL A 74 -5.13 -9.11 3.82
C VAL A 74 -4.05 -9.43 4.84
N GLU A 75 -3.92 -10.72 5.12
CA GLU A 75 -2.94 -11.24 6.06
C GLU A 75 -2.34 -12.53 5.53
N SER A 76 -1.06 -12.73 5.77
CA SER A 76 -0.38 -13.98 5.46
C SER A 76 0.84 -14.14 6.37
N GLU A 77 0.99 -15.31 6.93
CA GLU A 77 2.17 -15.71 7.70
C GLU A 77 2.95 -16.76 6.94
N GLY A 78 4.24 -16.56 6.79
CA GLY A 78 5.22 -17.53 6.31
C GLY A 78 6.14 -17.94 7.46
N GLU A 79 7.11 -18.84 7.19
CA GLU A 79 8.06 -19.32 8.21
C GLU A 79 8.80 -18.16 8.91
N ASP A 80 9.28 -17.18 8.14
CA ASP A 80 10.07 -16.05 8.64
C ASP A 80 9.51 -14.70 8.17
N SER A 81 8.26 -14.66 7.75
CA SER A 81 7.68 -13.46 7.16
C SER A 81 6.23 -13.28 7.57
N VAL A 82 5.87 -12.08 7.94
CA VAL A 82 4.48 -11.68 8.18
C VAL A 82 4.14 -10.57 7.20
N MET A 83 3.02 -10.74 6.51
CA MET A 83 2.44 -9.71 5.66
C MET A 83 1.04 -9.39 6.16
N THR A 84 0.79 -8.12 6.40
CA THR A 84 -0.54 -7.60 6.74
C THR A 84 -0.85 -6.38 5.90
N GLY A 85 -2.10 -6.01 5.77
CA GLY A 85 -2.45 -4.76 5.11
C GLY A 85 -3.87 -4.70 4.62
N MET A 86 -4.09 -3.75 3.72
CA MET A 86 -5.40 -3.44 3.15
C MET A 86 -5.30 -3.35 1.62
N ILE A 87 -6.26 -3.93 0.93
CA ILE A 87 -6.40 -3.86 -0.53
C ILE A 87 -7.83 -3.45 -0.89
N SER A 88 -8.02 -2.72 -1.98
CA SER A 88 -9.37 -2.37 -2.43
C SER A 88 -10.05 -3.53 -3.15
N LYS A 89 -11.38 -3.62 -3.02
CA LYS A 89 -12.19 -4.52 -3.84
C LYS A 89 -11.96 -4.26 -5.34
N PRO A 90 -12.19 -5.26 -6.20
CA PRO A 90 -12.10 -5.10 -7.65
C PRO A 90 -13.04 -4.04 -8.25
N SER A 91 -14.10 -3.66 -7.51
CA SER A 91 -14.98 -2.56 -7.85
C SER A 91 -14.32 -1.17 -7.75
N LEU A 92 -13.25 -1.05 -6.96
CA LEU A 92 -12.54 0.20 -6.71
C LEU A 92 -11.08 0.13 -7.21
N LEU A 93 -10.89 0.44 -8.49
CA LEU A 93 -9.56 0.57 -9.10
C LEU A 93 -9.27 2.02 -9.48
N LYS A 94 -8.00 2.39 -9.46
CA LYS A 94 -7.48 3.72 -9.83
C LYS A 94 -6.77 3.67 -11.18
N SER A 95 -6.67 4.80 -11.85
CA SER A 95 -5.98 4.94 -13.13
C SER A 95 -4.45 4.93 -13.00
N SER A 96 -3.92 5.07 -11.79
CA SER A 96 -2.49 5.09 -11.52
C SER A 96 -2.12 4.36 -10.23
N ARG A 97 -0.83 4.02 -10.09
CA ARG A 97 -0.28 3.32 -8.91
C ARG A 97 0.03 4.24 -7.72
N GLN A 98 -0.35 5.50 -7.74
CA GLN A 98 -0.04 6.45 -6.66
C GLN A 98 -0.57 6.02 -5.29
N ASN A 99 -1.69 5.29 -5.28
CA ASN A 99 -2.33 4.78 -4.08
C ASN A 99 -1.84 3.37 -3.68
N GLN A 100 -0.70 2.94 -4.23
CA GLN A 100 -0.03 1.72 -3.82
C GLN A 100 1.12 2.05 -2.89
N THR A 101 1.09 1.47 -1.69
CA THR A 101 2.11 1.67 -0.67
C THR A 101 2.60 0.32 -0.18
N ILE A 102 3.90 0.10 -0.28
CA ILE A 102 4.58 -1.10 0.21
C ILE A 102 5.50 -0.65 1.35
N ILE A 103 5.39 -1.33 2.48
CA ILE A 103 6.13 -1.02 3.70
C ILE A 103 6.87 -2.28 4.12
N ILE A 104 8.18 -2.19 4.28
CA ILE A 104 9.01 -3.31 4.75
C ILE A 104 9.81 -2.84 5.96
N ASN A 105 9.63 -3.52 7.09
CA ASN A 105 10.27 -3.18 8.34
C ASN A 105 10.15 -1.67 8.66
N ARG A 106 8.93 -1.13 8.54
CA ARG A 106 8.54 0.29 8.76
C ARG A 106 9.09 1.28 7.71
N ARG A 107 9.67 0.82 6.62
CA ARG A 107 10.16 1.68 5.52
C ARG A 107 9.22 1.60 4.33
N VAL A 108 8.84 2.75 3.80
CA VAL A 108 8.14 2.82 2.50
C VAL A 108 9.14 2.52 1.40
N VAL A 109 8.83 1.52 0.58
CA VAL A 109 9.70 1.03 -0.49
C VAL A 109 8.92 0.83 -1.79
N GLU A 110 9.66 0.66 -2.88
CA GLU A 110 9.16 0.21 -4.17
C GLU A 110 9.63 -1.22 -4.42
N SER A 111 8.73 -2.09 -4.87
CA SER A 111 9.04 -3.48 -5.19
C SER A 111 8.26 -3.91 -6.42
N ALA A 112 8.98 -4.20 -7.49
CA ALA A 112 8.40 -4.73 -8.72
C ALA A 112 7.78 -6.12 -8.50
N VAL A 113 8.38 -6.94 -7.64
CA VAL A 113 7.92 -8.29 -7.31
C VAL A 113 6.56 -8.24 -6.62
N VAL A 114 6.42 -7.44 -5.56
CA VAL A 114 5.16 -7.26 -4.83
C VAL A 114 4.08 -6.67 -5.74
N THR A 115 4.42 -5.64 -6.50
CA THR A 115 3.48 -4.99 -7.43
C THR A 115 2.98 -5.98 -8.48
N LYS A 116 3.87 -6.78 -9.07
CA LYS A 116 3.52 -7.78 -10.08
C LYS A 116 2.64 -8.91 -9.48
N ALA A 117 2.91 -9.33 -8.26
CA ALA A 117 2.12 -10.36 -7.59
C ALA A 117 0.68 -9.88 -7.35
N VAL A 118 0.50 -8.64 -6.88
CA VAL A 118 -0.83 -8.03 -6.69
C VAL A 118 -1.55 -7.90 -8.02
N ASP A 119 -0.88 -7.37 -9.05
CA ASP A 119 -1.48 -7.23 -10.38
C ASP A 119 -1.98 -8.58 -10.92
N ASN A 120 -1.15 -9.62 -10.82
CA ASN A 120 -1.52 -10.95 -11.29
C ASN A 120 -2.73 -11.51 -10.54
N ALA A 121 -2.83 -11.30 -9.22
CA ALA A 121 -3.98 -11.73 -8.43
C ALA A 121 -5.27 -11.02 -8.89
N TYR A 122 -5.22 -9.73 -9.16
CA TYR A 122 -6.38 -8.99 -9.68
C TYR A 122 -6.73 -9.38 -11.11
N HIS A 123 -5.74 -9.55 -11.98
CA HIS A 123 -5.97 -9.93 -13.39
C HIS A 123 -6.52 -11.35 -13.55
N SER A 124 -6.26 -12.26 -12.61
CA SER A 124 -6.85 -13.61 -12.64
C SER A 124 -8.35 -13.60 -12.43
N LEU A 125 -8.91 -12.54 -11.82
CA LEU A 125 -10.34 -12.43 -11.53
C LEU A 125 -11.10 -11.52 -12.48
N LEU A 126 -10.43 -10.50 -13.06
CA LEU A 126 -11.09 -9.47 -13.86
C LEU A 126 -10.19 -8.95 -15.00
N PRO A 127 -10.71 -8.89 -16.24
CA PRO A 127 -10.00 -8.29 -17.37
C PRO A 127 -10.06 -6.74 -17.35
N LYS A 128 -10.15 -6.10 -16.19
CA LYS A 128 -10.28 -4.65 -16.09
C LYS A 128 -8.92 -3.97 -15.96
N ASN A 129 -8.73 -2.90 -16.73
CA ASN A 129 -7.58 -2.02 -16.61
C ASN A 129 -7.73 -1.12 -15.39
N GLY A 130 -6.77 -1.16 -14.50
CA GLY A 130 -6.71 -0.32 -13.31
C GLY A 130 -5.84 -0.92 -12.22
N TYR A 131 -5.58 -0.11 -11.20
CA TYR A 131 -4.69 -0.46 -10.10
C TYR A 131 -5.44 -0.38 -8.78
N PRO A 132 -5.35 -1.41 -7.92
CA PRO A 132 -5.99 -1.34 -6.61
C PRO A 132 -5.32 -0.27 -5.74
N ILE A 133 -6.10 0.27 -4.81
CA ILE A 133 -5.55 0.92 -3.63
C ILE A 133 -4.98 -0.20 -2.78
N MET A 134 -3.72 -0.11 -2.38
CA MET A 134 -3.12 -1.09 -1.49
C MET A 134 -2.16 -0.46 -0.49
N VAL A 135 -2.15 -0.99 0.71
CA VAL A 135 -1.17 -0.73 1.75
C VAL A 135 -0.76 -2.09 2.29
N LEU A 136 0.42 -2.56 1.93
CA LEU A 136 0.96 -3.85 2.36
C LEU A 136 2.19 -3.62 3.23
N THR A 137 2.16 -4.20 4.42
CA THR A 137 3.24 -4.14 5.41
C THR A 137 3.85 -5.52 5.58
N PHE A 138 5.17 -5.58 5.46
CA PHE A 138 5.95 -6.79 5.65
C PHE A 138 6.88 -6.64 6.84
N THR A 139 6.91 -7.67 7.66
CA THR A 139 7.95 -7.89 8.66
C THR A 139 8.80 -9.06 8.19
N LEU A 140 10.05 -8.79 7.86
CA LEU A 140 11.00 -9.74 7.29
C LEU A 140 12.31 -9.72 8.06
N PRO A 141 13.06 -10.83 8.13
CA PRO A 141 14.42 -10.83 8.65
C PRO A 141 15.27 -9.83 7.85
N PRO A 142 16.05 -8.97 8.50
CA PRO A 142 16.89 -7.98 7.82
C PRO A 142 17.86 -8.58 6.81
N GLU A 143 18.35 -9.79 7.07
CA GLU A 143 19.26 -10.55 6.21
C GLU A 143 18.62 -11.04 4.91
N SER A 144 17.30 -11.14 4.85
CA SER A 144 16.56 -11.60 3.66
C SER A 144 16.30 -10.49 2.62
N ILE A 145 16.73 -9.26 2.91
CA ILE A 145 16.50 -8.09 2.07
C ILE A 145 17.77 -7.27 1.85
N ASP A 146 18.04 -6.87 0.60
CA ASP A 146 19.06 -5.88 0.28
C ASP A 146 18.38 -4.54 -0.07
N VAL A 147 18.63 -3.53 0.77
CA VAL A 147 18.15 -2.15 0.61
C VAL A 147 19.15 -1.24 -0.12
N ASN A 148 20.34 -1.72 -0.43
CA ASN A 148 21.42 -0.91 -1.04
C ASN A 148 21.43 -0.98 -2.57
N VAL A 149 20.30 -1.23 -3.19
CA VAL A 149 20.17 -1.42 -4.65
C VAL A 149 20.08 -0.10 -5.41
N HIS A 150 19.58 0.97 -4.78
CA HIS A 150 19.37 2.28 -5.40
C HIS A 150 19.91 3.40 -4.52
N PRO A 151 20.53 4.48 -5.07
CA PRO A 151 21.06 5.60 -4.29
C PRO A 151 20.05 6.24 -3.33
N GLN A 152 18.77 6.23 -3.69
CA GLN A 152 17.68 6.74 -2.85
C GLN A 152 17.12 5.67 -1.88
N LYS A 153 17.63 4.44 -1.90
CA LYS A 153 17.20 3.31 -1.06
C LYS A 153 15.67 3.08 -1.08
N ARG A 154 15.04 3.34 -2.22
CA ARG A 154 13.60 3.13 -2.42
C ARG A 154 13.30 1.72 -2.93
N GLU A 155 14.17 1.19 -3.78
CA GLU A 155 14.06 -0.18 -4.28
C GLU A 155 14.74 -1.15 -3.33
N ILE A 156 14.14 -2.29 -3.16
CA ILE A 156 14.71 -3.40 -2.40
C ILE A 156 14.75 -4.65 -3.28
N LYS A 157 15.72 -5.51 -3.01
CA LYS A 157 15.77 -6.88 -3.52
C LYS A 157 15.55 -7.84 -2.38
N PHE A 158 14.85 -8.93 -2.67
CA PHE A 158 14.66 -10.05 -1.77
C PHE A 158 15.64 -11.16 -2.17
N ASP A 159 16.12 -11.90 -1.22
CA ASP A 159 16.95 -13.09 -1.49
C ASP A 159 16.15 -14.15 -2.26
N ASP A 160 14.88 -14.33 -1.91
CA ASP A 160 13.95 -15.20 -2.63
C ASP A 160 12.72 -14.41 -3.12
N GLU A 161 12.85 -13.81 -4.30
CA GLU A 161 11.77 -13.08 -4.97
C GLU A 161 10.56 -13.98 -5.29
N GLN A 162 10.80 -15.27 -5.56
CA GLN A 162 9.71 -16.21 -5.87
C GLN A 162 8.88 -16.54 -4.63
N LYS A 163 9.52 -16.67 -3.46
CA LYS A 163 8.85 -16.88 -2.18
C LYS A 163 7.94 -15.70 -1.87
N ILE A 164 8.43 -14.47 -2.00
CA ILE A 164 7.66 -13.24 -1.79
C ILE A 164 6.53 -13.11 -2.80
N PHE A 165 6.79 -13.36 -4.08
CA PHE A 165 5.75 -13.34 -5.11
C PHE A 165 4.60 -14.28 -4.78
N ARG A 166 4.91 -15.55 -4.45
CA ARG A 166 3.89 -16.56 -4.11
C ARG A 166 3.09 -16.17 -2.87
N LEU A 167 3.77 -15.71 -1.81
CA LEU A 167 3.13 -15.25 -0.58
C LEU A 167 2.10 -14.15 -0.87
N VAL A 168 2.51 -13.10 -1.56
CA VAL A 168 1.64 -11.97 -1.90
C VAL A 168 0.50 -12.38 -2.82
N TYR A 169 0.82 -13.12 -3.90
CA TYR A 169 -0.16 -13.56 -4.88
C TYR A 169 -1.28 -14.39 -4.24
N HIS A 170 -0.93 -15.40 -3.46
CA HIS A 170 -1.92 -16.26 -2.83
C HIS A 170 -2.72 -15.55 -1.75
N ALA A 171 -2.09 -14.72 -0.92
CA ALA A 171 -2.79 -13.95 0.10
C ALA A 171 -3.83 -13.00 -0.52
N VAL A 172 -3.42 -12.24 -1.53
CA VAL A 172 -4.33 -11.31 -2.22
C VAL A 172 -5.43 -12.06 -2.95
N LEU A 173 -5.11 -13.13 -3.68
CA LEU A 173 -6.09 -13.93 -4.40
C LEU A 173 -7.13 -14.55 -3.45
N ASN A 174 -6.67 -15.14 -2.35
CA ASN A 174 -7.56 -15.72 -1.33
C ASN A 174 -8.49 -14.67 -0.72
N THR A 175 -7.97 -13.49 -0.38
CA THR A 175 -8.79 -12.39 0.13
C THR A 175 -9.86 -11.97 -0.87
N LEU A 176 -9.52 -11.82 -2.15
CA LEU A 176 -10.45 -11.42 -3.19
C LEU A 176 -11.52 -12.49 -3.48
N THR A 177 -11.17 -13.78 -3.43
CA THR A 177 -12.09 -14.90 -3.70
C THR A 177 -13.01 -15.19 -2.53
N SER A 178 -12.52 -15.07 -1.28
CA SER A 178 -13.34 -15.25 -0.08
C SER A 178 -14.52 -14.28 0.01
N GLN A 179 -14.36 -13.07 -0.53
CA GLN A 179 -15.42 -12.06 -0.59
C GLN A 179 -16.39 -12.27 -1.75
N SER A 180 -16.04 -13.12 -2.71
CA SER A 180 -16.89 -13.42 -3.88
C SER A 180 -17.79 -14.64 -3.66
N ALA A 181 -17.62 -15.39 -2.56
CA ALA A 181 -18.51 -16.47 -2.19
C ALA A 181 -19.82 -15.89 -1.66
N PRO A 182 -20.98 -16.16 -2.28
CA PRO A 182 -22.27 -15.72 -1.73
C PRO A 182 -22.50 -16.42 -0.39
N ASP A 183 -22.99 -15.66 0.61
CA ASP A 183 -23.38 -16.10 1.97
C ASP A 183 -24.43 -17.25 1.99
N SER A 184 -24.82 -17.75 0.82
CA SER A 184 -25.84 -18.80 0.68
C SER A 184 -25.37 -20.22 0.87
N ILE A 185 -24.04 -20.50 0.79
CA ILE A 185 -23.55 -21.88 0.86
C ILE A 185 -23.29 -22.33 2.31
N VAL A 186 -22.98 -21.41 3.21
CA VAL A 186 -22.65 -21.75 4.60
C VAL A 186 -23.91 -22.00 5.46
N LYS A 187 -25.07 -21.48 5.08
CA LYS A 187 -26.33 -21.69 5.84
C LYS A 187 -26.99 -23.04 5.62
N ASP A 188 -26.70 -23.73 4.53
CA ASP A 188 -27.30 -25.02 4.22
C ASP A 188 -26.51 -26.22 4.77
N MET A 189 -25.26 -26.02 5.21
CA MET A 189 -24.43 -27.10 5.81
C MET A 189 -24.55 -27.21 7.34
N ILE A 190 -25.33 -26.36 8.01
CA ILE A 190 -25.52 -26.40 9.48
C ILE A 190 -26.93 -26.93 9.84
N LYS A 191 -27.71 -27.40 8.87
CA LYS A 191 -29.03 -28.01 9.09
C LYS A 191 -29.07 -29.49 8.64
N GLU A 192 -28.16 -30.29 9.16
CA GLU A 192 -28.37 -31.74 9.29
C GLU A 192 -27.75 -32.23 10.59
#